data_7447a84427a591739436659e1c3ac0cd
#
_entry.id   7447a84427a591739436659e1c3ac0cd
#
_cell.length_a   1.000
_cell.length_b   1.000
_cell.length_c   1.000
_cell.angle_alpha   90.00
_cell.angle_beta   90.00
_cell.angle_gamma   90.00
#
_symmetry.space_group_name_H-M   'P 1'
#
loop_
_entity.id
_entity.type
_entity.pdbx_description
1 polymer ?
#
loop_
_entity_poly.entity_id
_entity_poly.type
_entity_poly.pdbx_seq_one_letter_code
_entity_poly.pdbx_strand_id
1 'polypeptide(L)'
;MQPYSLIERLLFPQAAFHRQKLARKLEGKTVLITGASSGIGEQLAYLLAAMNVHLILVARRADKLIAMKNLIETKSARVSVFPADLRDEKEMAELLGFLERLPDGLDIVVSNAGHSIRRSIEQSLDRYHDFTRTNSINYLAPVRLLLSVIPTLVRKQGHIINVSTVNALLLPVPNWAAYQASKAAFDAWFRSAAPELNAKGVFTTSIYLPLVRTPMIEPTAAYRKMPAMSPQHAARMIGRSIYAKKKIVKPWWLIVGQLASVLFRRYWESSNARKLRRKGQRA
;
A
#
# COMPACT_ATOMS: atom_id res chain seq x y z
N MET A 1 18.53 9.40 6.75
CA MET A 1 18.06 9.04 5.38
C MET A 1 19.26 9.00 4.46
N GLN A 2 19.47 7.92 3.72
CA GLN A 2 20.46 7.93 2.63
C GLN A 2 19.97 8.93 1.55
N PRO A 3 20.84 9.83 1.08
CA PRO A 3 20.48 10.76 0.03
C PRO A 3 20.17 10.01 -1.27
N TYR A 4 19.18 10.49 -2.02
CA TYR A 4 18.88 9.94 -3.33
C TYR A 4 20.02 10.16 -4.30
N SER A 5 20.35 9.13 -5.09
CA SER A 5 21.21 9.27 -6.28
C SER A 5 20.58 10.22 -7.31
N LEU A 6 21.35 10.69 -8.28
CA LEU A 6 20.83 11.53 -9.36
C LEU A 6 19.67 10.87 -10.11
N ILE A 7 19.78 9.58 -10.40
CA ILE A 7 18.73 8.79 -11.06
C ILE A 7 17.47 8.74 -10.19
N GLU A 8 17.61 8.52 -8.90
CA GLU A 8 16.45 8.46 -7.98
C GLU A 8 15.77 9.83 -7.82
N ARG A 9 16.54 10.92 -7.83
CA ARG A 9 15.96 12.29 -7.82
C ARG A 9 15.13 12.55 -9.09
N LEU A 10 15.58 12.07 -10.23
CA LEU A 10 14.84 12.19 -11.51
C LEU A 10 13.57 11.31 -11.49
N LEU A 11 13.70 10.06 -11.06
CA LEU A 11 12.59 9.09 -11.05
C LEU A 11 11.55 9.40 -9.96
N PHE A 12 11.98 9.97 -8.83
CA PHE A 12 11.14 10.22 -7.65
C PHE A 12 11.24 11.69 -7.21
N PRO A 13 10.77 12.64 -8.03
CA PRO A 13 10.79 14.06 -7.66
C PRO A 13 9.91 14.28 -6.42
N GLN A 14 10.46 15.00 -5.45
CA GLN A 14 9.74 15.33 -4.22
C GLN A 14 8.81 16.51 -4.48
N ALA A 15 7.51 16.29 -4.34
CA ALA A 15 6.54 17.36 -4.39
C ALA A 15 6.47 18.10 -3.04
N ALA A 16 6.13 19.39 -3.09
CA ALA A 16 5.95 20.21 -1.89
C ALA A 16 4.97 19.55 -0.90
N PHE A 17 5.40 19.49 0.36
CA PHE A 17 4.64 18.90 1.46
C PHE A 17 4.31 19.95 2.51
N HIS A 18 3.02 20.22 2.70
CA HIS A 18 2.54 21.25 3.61
C HIS A 18 2.01 20.63 4.91
N ARG A 19 2.86 20.57 5.93
CA ARG A 19 2.54 19.95 7.22
C ARG A 19 1.32 20.60 7.90
N GLN A 20 1.20 21.92 7.85
CA GLN A 20 0.07 22.65 8.44
C GLN A 20 -1.25 22.31 7.74
N LYS A 21 -1.27 22.19 6.40
CA LYS A 21 -2.48 21.77 5.66
C LYS A 21 -2.90 20.36 6.05
N LEU A 22 -1.93 19.45 6.24
CA LEU A 22 -2.21 18.09 6.68
C LEU A 22 -2.76 18.09 8.11
N ALA A 23 -2.13 18.81 9.04
CA ALA A 23 -2.58 18.91 10.43
C ALA A 23 -4.02 19.42 10.54
N ARG A 24 -4.36 20.50 9.85
CA ARG A 24 -5.74 21.04 9.80
C ARG A 24 -6.75 20.02 9.25
N LYS A 25 -6.34 19.20 8.27
CA LYS A 25 -7.22 18.20 7.65
C LYS A 25 -7.44 16.99 8.55
N LEU A 26 -6.51 16.72 9.46
CA LEU A 26 -6.53 15.58 10.38
C LEU A 26 -7.05 15.95 11.78
N GLU A 27 -7.34 17.21 12.03
CA GLU A 27 -7.82 17.70 13.32
C GLU A 27 -9.04 16.90 13.80
N GLY A 28 -8.89 16.17 14.92
CA GLY A 28 -9.93 15.32 15.50
C GLY A 28 -10.36 14.12 14.66
N LYS A 29 -9.61 13.75 13.63
CA LYS A 29 -9.93 12.62 12.72
C LYS A 29 -9.42 11.29 13.24
N THR A 30 -10.12 10.21 12.87
CA THR A 30 -9.69 8.83 13.11
C THR A 30 -9.15 8.22 11.81
N VAL A 31 -7.91 7.75 11.85
CA VAL A 31 -7.18 7.19 10.70
C VAL A 31 -6.76 5.75 10.96
N LEU A 32 -7.27 4.82 10.18
CA LEU A 32 -6.83 3.42 10.17
C LEU A 32 -5.66 3.22 9.21
N ILE A 33 -4.58 2.60 9.69
CA ILE A 33 -3.41 2.24 8.88
C ILE A 33 -3.18 0.74 8.99
N THR A 34 -3.35 0.01 7.89
CA THR A 34 -3.01 -1.42 7.84
C THR A 34 -1.55 -1.62 7.45
N GLY A 35 -0.91 -2.69 7.96
CA GLY A 35 0.52 -2.91 7.74
C GLY A 35 1.40 -1.86 8.43
N ALA A 36 0.97 -1.39 9.60
CA ALA A 36 1.57 -0.27 10.30
C ALA A 36 2.94 -0.57 10.95
N SER A 37 3.28 -1.84 11.23
CA SER A 37 4.46 -2.19 12.04
C SER A 37 5.81 -2.14 11.30
N SER A 38 5.85 -1.73 10.04
CA SER A 38 7.11 -1.57 9.28
C SER A 38 6.92 -0.75 8.00
N GLY A 39 8.05 -0.26 7.48
CA GLY A 39 8.13 0.34 6.16
C GLY A 39 7.23 1.57 5.98
N ILE A 40 6.35 1.55 4.98
CA ILE A 40 5.54 2.72 4.60
C ILE A 40 4.52 3.04 5.70
N GLY A 41 3.81 2.04 6.23
CA GLY A 41 2.79 2.25 7.27
C GLY A 41 3.38 2.80 8.57
N GLU A 42 4.52 2.28 8.99
CA GLU A 42 5.28 2.78 10.14
C GLU A 42 5.71 4.24 9.96
N GLN A 43 6.31 4.57 8.80
CA GLN A 43 6.75 5.94 8.51
C GLN A 43 5.57 6.91 8.38
N LEU A 44 4.42 6.44 7.90
CA LEU A 44 3.19 7.23 7.91
C LEU A 44 2.71 7.50 9.34
N ALA A 45 2.66 6.50 10.20
CA ALA A 45 2.27 6.69 11.59
C ALA A 45 3.18 7.71 12.31
N TYR A 46 4.51 7.62 12.11
CA TYR A 46 5.44 8.62 12.66
C TYR A 46 5.28 10.01 12.04
N LEU A 47 4.96 10.11 10.75
CA LEU A 47 4.67 11.40 10.10
C LEU A 47 3.46 12.10 10.75
N LEU A 48 2.44 11.32 11.13
CA LEU A 48 1.19 11.82 11.70
C LEU A 48 1.25 12.03 13.23
N ALA A 49 2.27 11.51 13.90
CA ALA A 49 2.40 11.49 15.37
C ALA A 49 2.25 12.89 16.04
N ALA A 50 2.71 13.96 15.39
CA ALA A 50 2.63 15.32 15.94
C ALA A 50 1.36 16.09 15.51
N MET A 51 0.31 15.37 15.12
CA MET A 51 -0.98 15.95 14.71
C MET A 51 -2.06 15.52 15.69
N ASN A 52 -3.07 16.35 15.89
CA ASN A 52 -4.24 16.00 16.70
C ASN A 52 -5.12 15.00 15.92
N VAL A 53 -4.80 13.71 16.03
CA VAL A 53 -5.41 12.61 15.27
C VAL A 53 -5.46 11.34 16.12
N HIS A 54 -6.49 10.53 15.95
CA HIS A 54 -6.53 9.18 16.47
C HIS A 54 -6.05 8.19 15.41
N LEU A 55 -4.94 7.52 15.66
CA LEU A 55 -4.36 6.50 14.79
C LEU A 55 -4.79 5.11 15.26
N ILE A 56 -5.37 4.32 14.37
CA ILE A 56 -5.61 2.89 14.58
C ILE A 56 -4.57 2.15 13.76
N LEU A 57 -3.61 1.52 14.45
CA LEU A 57 -2.48 0.82 13.85
C LEU A 57 -2.73 -0.68 13.83
N VAL A 58 -2.85 -1.27 12.65
CA VAL A 58 -3.13 -2.71 12.47
C VAL A 58 -1.95 -3.40 11.81
N ALA A 59 -1.42 -4.44 12.47
CA ALA A 59 -0.38 -5.34 11.96
C ALA A 59 -0.25 -6.56 12.86
N ARG A 60 0.48 -7.59 12.42
CA ARG A 60 0.65 -8.85 13.18
C ARG A 60 1.55 -8.74 14.42
N ARG A 61 2.55 -7.85 14.40
CA ARG A 61 3.60 -7.75 15.43
C ARG A 61 3.15 -6.84 16.55
N ALA A 62 2.62 -7.41 17.63
CA ALA A 62 2.11 -6.70 18.79
C ALA A 62 3.20 -5.86 19.48
N ASP A 63 4.38 -6.44 19.68
CA ASP A 63 5.55 -5.80 20.29
C ASP A 63 5.92 -4.48 19.60
N LYS A 64 5.99 -4.52 18.25
CA LYS A 64 6.29 -3.33 17.45
C LYS A 64 5.18 -2.28 17.50
N LEU A 65 3.92 -2.71 17.46
CA LEU A 65 2.79 -1.78 17.55
C LEU A 65 2.77 -1.07 18.91
N ILE A 66 3.04 -1.78 20.00
CA ILE A 66 3.09 -1.22 21.37
C ILE A 66 4.25 -0.23 21.47
N ALA A 67 5.45 -0.59 20.99
CA ALA A 67 6.59 0.31 20.98
C ALA A 67 6.31 1.59 20.17
N MET A 68 5.65 1.45 19.01
CA MET A 68 5.24 2.60 18.20
C MET A 68 4.20 3.47 18.91
N LYS A 69 3.20 2.86 19.57
CA LYS A 69 2.20 3.57 20.37
C LYS A 69 2.89 4.44 21.42
N ASN A 70 3.75 3.85 22.25
CA ASN A 70 4.46 4.57 23.31
C ASN A 70 5.25 5.76 22.77
N LEU A 71 5.94 5.60 21.63
CA LEU A 71 6.68 6.69 21.00
C LEU A 71 5.79 7.76 20.38
N ILE A 72 4.67 7.38 19.77
CA ILE A 72 3.77 8.33 19.10
C ILE A 72 2.98 9.15 20.12
N GLU A 73 2.52 8.54 21.20
CA GLU A 73 1.73 9.20 22.25
C GLU A 73 2.56 10.16 23.13
N THR A 74 3.89 10.19 23.00
CA THR A 74 4.70 11.31 23.54
C THR A 74 4.47 12.64 22.80
N LYS A 75 3.68 12.61 21.70
CA LYS A 75 3.33 13.75 20.86
C LYS A 75 1.83 14.02 20.95
N SER A 76 1.24 14.54 19.89
CA SER A 76 -0.15 14.98 19.88
C SER A 76 -1.17 13.92 19.46
N ALA A 77 -0.72 12.83 18.81
CA ALA A 77 -1.62 11.80 18.33
C ALA A 77 -1.99 10.79 19.43
N ARG A 78 -3.26 10.37 19.46
CA ARG A 78 -3.73 9.20 20.24
C ARG A 78 -3.56 7.94 19.40
N VAL A 79 -3.23 6.80 20.00
CA VAL A 79 -3.00 5.55 19.26
C VAL A 79 -3.77 4.39 19.88
N SER A 80 -4.57 3.73 19.07
CA SER A 80 -5.08 2.38 19.34
C SER A 80 -4.29 1.37 18.50
N VAL A 81 -3.80 0.32 19.12
CA VAL A 81 -3.12 -0.77 18.40
C VAL A 81 -4.03 -1.98 18.32
N PHE A 82 -4.05 -2.62 17.17
CA PHE A 82 -4.78 -3.85 16.95
C PHE A 82 -3.85 -4.89 16.29
N PRO A 83 -3.22 -5.77 17.09
CA PRO A 83 -2.44 -6.87 16.56
C PRO A 83 -3.35 -7.87 15.86
N ALA A 84 -3.19 -8.02 14.51
CA ALA A 84 -3.99 -8.97 13.75
C ALA A 84 -3.28 -9.41 12.47
N ASP A 85 -3.43 -10.69 12.14
CA ASP A 85 -3.22 -11.19 10.79
C ASP A 85 -4.53 -11.04 10.01
N LEU A 86 -4.56 -10.08 9.11
CA LEU A 86 -5.74 -9.79 8.29
C LEU A 86 -6.21 -10.97 7.41
N ARG A 87 -5.46 -12.07 7.35
CA ARG A 87 -5.83 -13.30 6.64
C ARG A 87 -6.60 -14.27 7.54
N ASP A 88 -6.44 -14.13 8.85
CA ASP A 88 -7.16 -14.93 9.83
C ASP A 88 -8.59 -14.42 9.96
N GLU A 89 -9.56 -15.33 9.88
CA GLU A 89 -10.97 -14.96 9.86
C GLU A 89 -11.44 -14.45 11.23
N LYS A 90 -10.94 -15.02 12.32
CA LYS A 90 -11.30 -14.63 13.69
C LYS A 90 -10.70 -13.27 14.03
N GLU A 91 -9.40 -13.10 13.81
CA GLU A 91 -8.71 -11.83 14.07
C GLU A 91 -9.27 -10.69 13.21
N MET A 92 -9.64 -10.99 11.95
CA MET A 92 -10.35 -10.04 11.10
C MET A 92 -11.73 -9.69 11.67
N ALA A 93 -12.53 -10.67 12.10
CA ALA A 93 -13.85 -10.40 12.67
C ALA A 93 -13.75 -9.58 13.96
N GLU A 94 -12.78 -9.84 14.82
CA GLU A 94 -12.51 -9.04 16.02
C GLU A 94 -12.14 -7.59 15.67
N LEU A 95 -11.29 -7.39 14.66
CA LEU A 95 -10.94 -6.06 14.13
C LEU A 95 -12.19 -5.32 13.63
N LEU A 96 -13.02 -5.98 12.82
CA LEU A 96 -14.23 -5.36 12.28
C LEU A 96 -15.19 -4.95 13.40
N GLY A 97 -15.42 -5.82 14.39
CA GLY A 97 -16.21 -5.51 15.56
C GLY A 97 -15.64 -4.36 16.42
N PHE A 98 -14.32 -4.24 16.50
CA PHE A 98 -13.66 -3.10 17.14
C PHE A 98 -13.93 -1.79 16.36
N LEU A 99 -13.78 -1.82 15.02
CA LEU A 99 -13.98 -0.65 14.18
C LEU A 99 -15.44 -0.17 14.17
N GLU A 100 -16.40 -1.08 14.26
CA GLU A 100 -17.83 -0.78 14.33
C GLU A 100 -18.20 -0.06 15.64
N ARG A 101 -17.55 -0.42 16.75
CA ARG A 101 -17.78 0.19 18.08
C ARG A 101 -17.00 1.48 18.32
N LEU A 102 -16.30 2.02 17.33
CA LEU A 102 -15.59 3.30 17.49
C LEU A 102 -16.58 4.44 17.75
N PRO A 103 -16.47 5.19 18.88
CA PRO A 103 -17.43 6.24 19.23
C PRO A 103 -17.52 7.32 18.16
N ASP A 104 -16.37 7.76 17.66
CA ASP A 104 -16.27 8.82 16.66
C ASP A 104 -16.31 8.29 15.21
N GLY A 105 -16.41 6.98 15.05
CA GLY A 105 -16.33 6.32 13.75
C GLY A 105 -14.96 6.45 13.09
N LEU A 106 -14.89 6.17 11.79
CA LEU A 106 -13.67 6.12 11.00
C LEU A 106 -13.74 7.16 9.87
N ASP A 107 -12.73 8.05 9.79
CA ASP A 107 -12.67 9.10 8.77
C ASP A 107 -11.78 8.71 7.58
N ILE A 108 -10.63 8.07 7.84
CA ILE A 108 -9.66 7.74 6.79
C ILE A 108 -9.17 6.30 6.94
N VAL A 109 -9.14 5.57 5.83
CA VAL A 109 -8.53 4.25 5.74
C VAL A 109 -7.33 4.29 4.81
N VAL A 110 -6.17 3.89 5.31
CA VAL A 110 -4.97 3.66 4.51
C VAL A 110 -4.77 2.14 4.37
N SER A 111 -5.22 1.60 3.25
CA SER A 111 -5.03 0.19 2.88
C SER A 111 -3.61 0.01 2.35
N ASN A 112 -2.69 -0.36 3.27
CA ASN A 112 -1.26 -0.48 2.98
C ASN A 112 -0.71 -1.87 3.25
N ALA A 113 -1.37 -2.69 4.07
CA ALA A 113 -0.94 -4.07 4.30
C ALA A 113 -0.78 -4.84 2.98
N GLY A 114 0.27 -5.66 2.92
CA GLY A 114 0.52 -6.48 1.74
C GLY A 114 1.71 -7.39 1.92
N HIS A 115 1.83 -8.34 1.00
CA HIS A 115 2.93 -9.29 0.96
C HIS A 115 3.41 -9.48 -0.48
N SER A 116 4.72 -9.70 -0.64
CA SER A 116 5.35 -9.87 -1.94
C SER A 116 6.14 -11.20 -1.96
N ILE A 117 5.92 -11.98 -3.00
CA ILE A 117 6.67 -13.22 -3.27
C ILE A 117 7.23 -13.12 -4.68
N ARG A 118 8.53 -13.38 -4.80
CA ARG A 118 9.22 -13.52 -6.08
C ARG A 118 9.62 -14.98 -6.27
N ARG A 119 8.98 -15.66 -7.23
CA ARG A 119 9.22 -17.08 -7.51
C ARG A 119 8.94 -17.40 -8.97
N SER A 120 9.75 -18.24 -9.61
CA SER A 120 9.46 -18.76 -10.96
C SER A 120 8.26 -19.70 -10.94
N ILE A 121 7.62 -19.92 -12.08
CA ILE A 121 6.52 -20.89 -12.19
C ILE A 121 7.02 -22.31 -11.84
N GLU A 122 8.19 -22.70 -12.34
CA GLU A 122 8.81 -23.98 -12.04
C GLU A 122 8.99 -24.20 -10.52
N GLN A 123 9.48 -23.19 -9.80
CA GLN A 123 9.62 -23.24 -8.34
C GLN A 123 8.28 -23.12 -7.59
N SER A 124 7.19 -22.95 -8.29
CA SER A 124 5.84 -22.77 -7.71
C SER A 124 4.93 -23.97 -7.90
N LEU A 125 5.38 -25.04 -8.59
CA LEU A 125 4.53 -26.17 -8.94
C LEU A 125 3.89 -26.88 -7.72
N ASP A 126 4.63 -26.95 -6.62
CA ASP A 126 4.21 -27.54 -5.34
C ASP A 126 3.82 -26.47 -4.29
N ARG A 127 3.70 -25.20 -4.69
CA ARG A 127 3.55 -24.07 -3.77
C ARG A 127 2.28 -23.24 -4.02
N TYR A 128 1.17 -23.91 -4.29
CA TYR A 128 -0.12 -23.23 -4.47
C TYR A 128 -0.48 -22.30 -3.30
N HIS A 129 -0.05 -22.65 -2.08
CA HIS A 129 -0.23 -21.83 -0.89
C HIS A 129 0.40 -20.42 -0.98
N ASP A 130 1.42 -20.20 -1.83
CA ASP A 130 1.98 -18.87 -2.04
C ASP A 130 0.98 -17.96 -2.77
N PHE A 131 0.19 -18.51 -3.69
CA PHE A 131 -0.86 -17.78 -4.41
C PHE A 131 -2.04 -17.46 -3.49
N THR A 132 -2.55 -18.45 -2.75
CA THR A 132 -3.67 -18.22 -1.81
C THR A 132 -3.30 -17.23 -0.74
N ARG A 133 -2.13 -17.38 -0.10
CA ARG A 133 -1.63 -16.46 0.93
C ARG A 133 -1.46 -15.04 0.42
N THR A 134 -0.89 -14.87 -0.77
CA THR A 134 -0.67 -13.56 -1.36
C THR A 134 -1.99 -12.91 -1.76
N ASN A 135 -2.90 -13.69 -2.34
CA ASN A 135 -4.24 -13.21 -2.70
C ASN A 135 -5.07 -12.83 -1.47
N SER A 136 -5.00 -13.62 -0.41
CA SER A 136 -5.71 -13.33 0.84
C SER A 136 -5.31 -11.97 1.42
N ILE A 137 -4.01 -11.68 1.55
CA ILE A 137 -3.56 -10.41 2.16
C ILE A 137 -3.65 -9.21 1.22
N ASN A 138 -3.39 -9.38 -0.10
CA ASN A 138 -3.33 -8.26 -1.04
C ASN A 138 -4.68 -7.91 -1.67
N TYR A 139 -5.66 -8.83 -1.64
CA TYR A 139 -6.97 -8.65 -2.28
C TYR A 139 -8.13 -8.92 -1.33
N LEU A 140 -8.30 -10.15 -0.82
CA LEU A 140 -9.51 -10.51 -0.07
C LEU A 140 -9.62 -9.77 1.26
N ALA A 141 -8.54 -9.68 2.02
CA ALA A 141 -8.53 -8.98 3.31
C ALA A 141 -8.86 -7.48 3.20
N PRO A 142 -8.24 -6.69 2.30
CA PRO A 142 -8.62 -5.29 2.15
C PRO A 142 -10.04 -5.11 1.60
N VAL A 143 -10.55 -6.00 0.73
CA VAL A 143 -11.94 -5.96 0.29
C VAL A 143 -12.88 -6.16 1.47
N ARG A 144 -12.69 -7.22 2.27
CA ARG A 144 -13.51 -7.52 3.46
C ARG A 144 -13.51 -6.36 4.46
N LEU A 145 -12.32 -5.82 4.76
CA LEU A 145 -12.18 -4.65 5.63
C LEU A 145 -12.96 -3.45 5.10
N LEU A 146 -12.78 -3.11 3.82
CA LEU A 146 -13.43 -1.94 3.24
C LEU A 146 -14.96 -2.10 3.20
N LEU A 147 -15.47 -3.26 2.80
CA LEU A 147 -16.92 -3.52 2.79
C LEU A 147 -17.55 -3.29 4.16
N SER A 148 -16.89 -3.66 5.26
CA SER A 148 -17.39 -3.45 6.61
C SER A 148 -17.39 -1.96 7.02
N VAL A 149 -16.38 -1.18 6.64
CA VAL A 149 -16.24 0.22 7.08
C VAL A 149 -16.87 1.24 6.14
N ILE A 150 -17.24 0.86 4.91
CA ILE A 150 -17.89 1.76 3.94
C ILE A 150 -19.12 2.48 4.53
N PRO A 151 -20.05 1.83 5.26
CA PRO A 151 -21.20 2.54 5.83
C PRO A 151 -20.79 3.71 6.75
N THR A 152 -19.77 3.51 7.58
CA THR A 152 -19.24 4.57 8.45
C THR A 152 -18.56 5.67 7.64
N LEU A 153 -17.75 5.30 6.65
CA LEU A 153 -17.08 6.25 5.77
C LEU A 153 -18.08 7.10 4.96
N VAL A 154 -19.22 6.53 4.56
CA VAL A 154 -20.31 7.29 3.89
C VAL A 154 -20.87 8.34 4.85
N ARG A 155 -21.22 7.97 6.09
CA ARG A 155 -21.75 8.92 7.08
C ARG A 155 -20.74 10.04 7.40
N LYS A 156 -19.44 9.73 7.43
CA LYS A 156 -18.35 10.67 7.75
C LYS A 156 -17.82 11.46 6.56
N GLN A 157 -18.31 11.19 5.32
CA GLN A 157 -17.74 11.72 4.08
C GLN A 157 -16.22 11.48 4.03
N GLY A 158 -15.85 10.24 4.33
CA GLY A 158 -14.49 9.81 4.62
C GLY A 158 -13.58 9.71 3.40
N HIS A 159 -12.40 9.13 3.61
CA HIS A 159 -11.39 8.97 2.56
C HIS A 159 -10.75 7.59 2.61
N ILE A 160 -10.73 6.87 1.49
CA ILE A 160 -10.02 5.60 1.33
C ILE A 160 -8.77 5.82 0.47
N ILE A 161 -7.62 5.41 0.98
CA ILE A 161 -6.33 5.49 0.29
C ILE A 161 -5.83 4.08 0.05
N ASN A 162 -5.80 3.65 -1.22
CA ASN A 162 -5.19 2.39 -1.65
C ASN A 162 -3.71 2.61 -1.95
N VAL A 163 -2.83 1.97 -1.18
CA VAL A 163 -1.38 1.91 -1.45
C VAL A 163 -1.10 0.75 -2.39
N SER A 164 -1.06 1.04 -3.67
CA SER A 164 -0.85 0.12 -4.78
C SER A 164 0.59 0.16 -5.31
N THR A 165 0.86 -0.50 -6.38
CA THR A 165 2.17 -0.58 -7.05
C THR A 165 2.03 -0.23 -8.52
N VAL A 166 3.10 0.33 -9.11
CA VAL A 166 3.17 0.55 -10.57
C VAL A 166 2.96 -0.75 -11.37
N ASN A 167 3.31 -1.90 -10.76
CA ASN A 167 3.14 -3.21 -11.39
C ASN A 167 1.67 -3.62 -11.59
N ALA A 168 0.72 -3.00 -10.89
CA ALA A 168 -0.70 -3.22 -11.14
C ALA A 168 -1.18 -2.61 -12.48
N LEU A 169 -0.40 -1.67 -13.03
CA LEU A 169 -0.73 -0.92 -14.25
C LEU A 169 0.19 -1.22 -15.43
N LEU A 170 1.30 -1.93 -15.21
CA LEU A 170 2.28 -2.29 -16.23
C LEU A 170 2.14 -3.75 -16.67
N LEU A 171 2.81 -4.10 -17.76
CA LEU A 171 2.90 -5.49 -18.24
C LEU A 171 3.43 -6.43 -17.15
N PRO A 172 2.89 -7.66 -17.08
CA PRO A 172 3.37 -8.68 -16.16
C PRO A 172 4.86 -8.98 -16.33
N VAL A 173 5.53 -9.13 -15.18
CA VAL A 173 6.97 -9.42 -15.11
C VAL A 173 7.16 -10.86 -14.66
N PRO A 174 8.03 -11.65 -15.33
CA PRO A 174 8.34 -13.02 -14.90
C PRO A 174 8.76 -13.10 -13.41
N ASN A 175 8.43 -14.20 -12.76
CA ASN A 175 8.67 -14.50 -11.35
C ASN A 175 7.79 -13.72 -10.35
N TRP A 176 6.81 -12.95 -10.80
CA TRP A 176 5.95 -12.13 -9.92
C TRP A 176 4.47 -12.50 -10.03
N ALA A 177 4.15 -13.69 -10.58
CA ALA A 177 2.78 -14.09 -10.90
C ALA A 177 1.82 -13.93 -9.71
N ALA A 178 2.15 -14.49 -8.53
CA ALA A 178 1.27 -14.41 -7.35
C ALA A 178 1.08 -12.97 -6.86
N TYR A 179 2.18 -12.22 -6.73
CA TYR A 179 2.14 -10.84 -6.25
C TYR A 179 1.38 -9.92 -7.21
N GLN A 180 1.76 -9.93 -8.48
CA GLN A 180 1.21 -9.00 -9.46
C GLN A 180 -0.27 -9.28 -9.72
N ALA A 181 -0.68 -10.55 -9.82
CA ALA A 181 -2.09 -10.92 -9.97
C ALA A 181 -2.93 -10.42 -8.77
N SER A 182 -2.46 -10.64 -7.53
CA SER A 182 -3.19 -10.22 -6.34
C SER A 182 -3.31 -8.70 -6.21
N LYS A 183 -2.25 -7.95 -6.55
CA LYS A 183 -2.28 -6.48 -6.54
C LYS A 183 -3.14 -5.90 -7.67
N ALA A 184 -3.12 -6.52 -8.84
CA ALA A 184 -3.98 -6.13 -9.97
C ALA A 184 -5.45 -6.41 -9.67
N ALA A 185 -5.77 -7.53 -9.00
CA ALA A 185 -7.14 -7.85 -8.59
C ALA A 185 -7.71 -6.78 -7.65
N PHE A 186 -6.96 -6.40 -6.61
CA PHE A 186 -7.42 -5.34 -5.69
C PHE A 186 -7.51 -3.98 -6.37
N ASP A 187 -6.56 -3.65 -7.24
CA ASP A 187 -6.58 -2.39 -8.00
C ASP A 187 -7.80 -2.31 -8.92
N ALA A 188 -8.13 -3.41 -9.62
CA ALA A 188 -9.31 -3.49 -10.48
C ALA A 188 -10.61 -3.33 -9.67
N TRP A 189 -10.73 -4.06 -8.55
CA TRP A 189 -11.87 -3.93 -7.64
C TRP A 189 -12.02 -2.50 -7.11
N PHE A 190 -10.94 -1.91 -6.63
CA PHE A 190 -10.95 -0.56 -6.05
C PHE A 190 -11.33 0.50 -7.08
N ARG A 191 -10.81 0.40 -8.30
CA ARG A 191 -11.16 1.31 -9.41
C ARG A 191 -12.61 1.16 -9.87
N SER A 192 -13.15 -0.07 -9.80
CA SER A 192 -14.58 -0.31 -10.08
C SER A 192 -15.48 0.28 -8.99
N ALA A 193 -15.12 0.10 -7.71
CA ALA A 193 -15.89 0.63 -6.59
C ALA A 193 -15.76 2.16 -6.42
N ALA A 194 -14.67 2.77 -6.87
CA ALA A 194 -14.39 4.19 -6.63
C ALA A 194 -15.48 5.16 -7.14
N PRO A 195 -16.06 5.02 -8.34
CA PRO A 195 -17.17 5.88 -8.78
C PRO A 195 -18.39 5.81 -7.86
N GLU A 196 -18.77 4.60 -7.42
CA GLU A 196 -19.91 4.38 -6.53
C GLU A 196 -19.67 5.02 -5.15
N LEU A 197 -18.47 4.84 -4.60
CA LEU A 197 -18.04 5.44 -3.34
C LEU A 197 -18.01 6.97 -3.41
N ASN A 198 -17.45 7.51 -4.49
CA ASN A 198 -17.38 8.95 -4.69
C ASN A 198 -18.80 9.57 -4.84
N ALA A 199 -19.75 8.87 -5.49
CA ALA A 199 -21.14 9.31 -5.58
C ALA A 199 -21.82 9.38 -4.21
N LYS A 200 -21.37 8.55 -3.24
CA LYS A 200 -21.84 8.56 -1.85
C LYS A 200 -21.02 9.50 -0.94
N GLY A 201 -20.12 10.33 -1.50
CA GLY A 201 -19.31 11.29 -0.76
C GLY A 201 -18.02 10.72 -0.15
N VAL A 202 -17.73 9.44 -0.30
CA VAL A 202 -16.45 8.86 0.14
C VAL A 202 -15.39 9.15 -0.89
N PHE A 203 -14.35 9.90 -0.51
CA PHE A 203 -13.25 10.18 -1.42
C PHE A 203 -12.32 8.97 -1.57
N THR A 204 -11.82 8.72 -2.77
CA THR A 204 -10.93 7.59 -3.05
C THR A 204 -9.63 8.05 -3.68
N THR A 205 -8.50 7.49 -3.23
CA THR A 205 -7.17 7.74 -3.80
C THR A 205 -6.45 6.43 -4.05
N SER A 206 -5.95 6.21 -5.27
CA SER A 206 -4.97 5.16 -5.57
C SER A 206 -3.57 5.77 -5.69
N ILE A 207 -2.62 5.22 -4.93
CA ILE A 207 -1.22 5.62 -4.95
C ILE A 207 -0.39 4.49 -5.54
N TYR A 208 0.16 4.67 -6.73
CA TYR A 208 0.97 3.68 -7.42
C TYR A 208 2.46 3.92 -7.11
N LEU A 209 2.99 3.15 -6.18
CA LEU A 209 4.38 3.28 -5.76
C LEU A 209 5.32 2.42 -6.62
N PRO A 210 6.51 2.92 -6.96
CA PRO A 210 7.61 2.12 -7.49
C PRO A 210 8.18 1.21 -6.40
N LEU A 211 9.37 0.64 -6.63
CA LEU A 211 10.10 -0.06 -5.58
C LEU A 211 10.36 0.87 -4.39
N VAL A 212 10.04 0.43 -3.17
CA VAL A 212 10.25 1.20 -1.93
C VAL A 212 11.17 0.40 -1.00
N ARG A 213 12.20 1.05 -0.44
CA ARG A 213 13.17 0.44 0.49
C ARG A 213 12.51 0.10 1.82
N THR A 214 11.92 -1.07 1.88
CA THR A 214 11.24 -1.62 3.06
C THR A 214 11.73 -3.02 3.37
N PRO A 215 11.54 -3.55 4.58
CA PRO A 215 11.88 -4.94 4.90
C PRO A 215 11.24 -5.98 3.94
N MET A 216 10.15 -5.64 3.30
CA MET A 216 9.49 -6.51 2.31
C MET A 216 10.38 -6.84 1.11
N ILE A 217 11.30 -5.97 0.71
CA ILE A 217 12.15 -6.17 -0.46
C ILE A 217 13.52 -6.80 -0.13
N GLU A 218 13.92 -6.83 1.13
CA GLU A 218 15.22 -7.34 1.58
C GLU A 218 15.52 -8.77 1.13
N PRO A 219 14.56 -9.72 1.13
CA PRO A 219 14.81 -11.09 0.67
C PRO A 219 15.17 -11.19 -0.81
N THR A 220 14.92 -10.15 -1.60
CA THR A 220 15.13 -10.15 -3.06
C THR A 220 16.44 -9.46 -3.43
N ALA A 221 17.53 -10.21 -3.53
CA ALA A 221 18.87 -9.67 -3.84
C ALA A 221 18.91 -8.76 -5.08
N ALA A 222 18.09 -9.06 -6.10
CA ALA A 222 17.99 -8.25 -7.33
C ALA A 222 17.60 -6.79 -7.07
N TYR A 223 16.92 -6.48 -5.96
CA TYR A 223 16.48 -5.12 -5.62
C TYR A 223 17.55 -4.24 -5.00
N ARG A 224 18.65 -4.85 -4.48
CA ARG A 224 19.69 -4.10 -3.75
C ARG A 224 20.37 -3.02 -4.59
N LYS A 225 20.44 -3.23 -5.91
CA LYS A 225 21.07 -2.31 -6.88
C LYS A 225 20.06 -1.48 -7.68
N MET A 226 18.76 -1.68 -7.46
CA MET A 226 17.73 -0.95 -8.22
C MET A 226 17.39 0.40 -7.56
N PRO A 227 17.13 1.45 -8.34
CA PRO A 227 16.59 2.70 -7.82
C PRO A 227 15.30 2.42 -7.02
N ALA A 228 15.26 2.91 -5.79
CA ALA A 228 14.12 2.66 -4.91
C ALA A 228 13.77 3.90 -4.07
N MET A 229 12.48 4.14 -3.92
CA MET A 229 11.95 5.23 -3.11
C MET A 229 12.16 4.96 -1.62
N SER A 230 12.36 6.00 -0.81
CA SER A 230 12.38 5.84 0.65
C SER A 230 10.97 5.67 1.21
N PRO A 231 10.79 4.92 2.32
CA PRO A 231 9.49 4.79 2.98
C PRO A 231 8.93 6.14 3.46
N GLN A 232 9.81 7.04 3.89
CA GLN A 232 9.45 8.40 4.31
C GLN A 232 8.88 9.22 3.13
N HIS A 233 9.43 9.06 1.92
CA HIS A 233 8.88 9.71 0.73
C HIS A 233 7.49 9.18 0.41
N ALA A 234 7.32 7.86 0.42
CA ALA A 234 6.01 7.23 0.24
C ALA A 234 4.99 7.71 1.29
N ALA A 235 5.38 7.78 2.56
CA ALA A 235 4.55 8.31 3.65
C ALA A 235 4.13 9.77 3.40
N ARG A 236 5.04 10.62 2.92
CA ARG A 236 4.72 12.02 2.53
C ARG A 236 3.74 12.07 1.35
N MET A 237 3.87 11.19 0.36
CA MET A 237 2.91 11.09 -0.75
C MET A 237 1.50 10.73 -0.24
N ILE A 238 1.40 9.78 0.69
CA ILE A 238 0.14 9.41 1.33
C ILE A 238 -0.41 10.60 2.13
N GLY A 239 0.38 11.20 3.01
CA GLY A 239 -0.02 12.39 3.78
C GLY A 239 -0.47 13.54 2.89
N ARG A 240 0.23 13.77 1.77
CA ARG A 240 -0.16 14.80 0.78
C ARG A 240 -1.52 14.49 0.16
N SER A 241 -1.82 13.23 -0.15
CA SER A 241 -3.10 12.85 -0.76
C SER A 241 -4.30 13.14 0.14
N ILE A 242 -4.11 13.14 1.47
CA ILE A 242 -5.17 13.44 2.45
C ILE A 242 -5.69 14.88 2.27
N TYR A 243 -4.79 15.87 2.11
CA TYR A 243 -5.22 17.26 1.95
C TYR A 243 -5.38 17.71 0.50
N ALA A 244 -4.65 17.11 -0.42
CA ALA A 244 -4.69 17.48 -1.84
C ALA A 244 -5.85 16.84 -2.60
N LYS A 245 -6.51 15.83 -2.03
CA LYS A 245 -7.67 15.12 -2.61
C LYS A 245 -7.46 14.71 -4.08
N LYS A 246 -6.29 14.14 -4.39
CA LYS A 246 -6.00 13.60 -5.73
C LYS A 246 -6.50 12.16 -5.83
N LYS A 247 -7.33 11.86 -6.83
CA LYS A 247 -7.85 10.50 -7.07
C LYS A 247 -6.74 9.50 -7.42
N ILE A 248 -5.73 9.95 -8.16
CA ILE A 248 -4.60 9.13 -8.62
C ILE A 248 -3.29 9.85 -8.33
N VAL A 249 -2.37 9.15 -7.68
CA VAL A 249 -1.00 9.59 -7.42
C VAL A 249 -0.06 8.53 -8.00
N LYS A 250 0.75 8.90 -9.00
CA LYS A 250 1.66 8.00 -9.69
C LYS A 250 2.92 8.71 -10.14
N PRO A 251 4.05 7.98 -10.33
CA PRO A 251 5.25 8.57 -10.92
C PRO A 251 4.97 9.09 -12.33
N TRP A 252 5.62 10.18 -12.71
CA TRP A 252 5.44 10.81 -14.01
C TRP A 252 5.76 9.87 -15.19
N TRP A 253 6.81 9.07 -15.06
CA TRP A 253 7.26 8.12 -16.09
C TRP A 253 6.29 6.93 -16.30
N LEU A 254 5.35 6.70 -15.37
CA LEU A 254 4.41 5.58 -15.50
C LEU A 254 3.48 5.74 -16.70
N ILE A 255 3.19 6.97 -17.12
CA ILE A 255 2.38 7.23 -18.33
C ILE A 255 3.09 6.66 -19.54
N VAL A 256 4.39 6.94 -19.70
CA VAL A 256 5.20 6.41 -20.79
C VAL A 256 5.27 4.88 -20.70
N GLY A 257 5.47 4.32 -19.51
CA GLY A 257 5.47 2.87 -19.28
C GLY A 257 4.14 2.20 -19.66
N GLN A 258 3.01 2.83 -19.39
CA GLN A 258 1.69 2.32 -19.78
C GLN A 258 1.50 2.33 -21.31
N LEU A 259 1.86 3.42 -21.99
CA LEU A 259 1.82 3.49 -23.46
C LEU A 259 2.73 2.42 -24.10
N ALA A 260 3.95 2.30 -23.59
CA ALA A 260 4.87 1.26 -24.05
C ALA A 260 4.32 -0.17 -23.80
N SER A 261 3.60 -0.37 -22.68
CA SER A 261 2.95 -1.64 -22.36
C SER A 261 1.89 -2.05 -23.39
N VAL A 262 1.17 -1.09 -23.96
CA VAL A 262 0.17 -1.36 -25.02
C VAL A 262 0.86 -1.62 -26.35
N LEU A 263 1.75 -0.70 -26.77
CA LEU A 263 2.37 -0.73 -28.10
C LEU A 263 3.34 -1.90 -28.29
N PHE A 264 4.11 -2.23 -27.26
CA PHE A 264 5.19 -3.22 -27.35
C PHE A 264 4.89 -4.54 -26.63
N ARG A 265 3.62 -4.86 -26.34
CA ARG A 265 3.22 -6.06 -25.61
C ARG A 265 3.81 -7.35 -26.20
N ARG A 266 3.61 -7.59 -27.51
CA ARG A 266 4.11 -8.80 -28.20
C ARG A 266 5.63 -8.92 -28.12
N TYR A 267 6.33 -7.81 -28.33
CA TYR A 267 7.79 -7.76 -28.25
C TYR A 267 8.28 -8.07 -26.82
N TRP A 268 7.63 -7.51 -25.80
CA TRP A 268 7.94 -7.74 -24.40
C TRP A 268 7.79 -9.22 -24.02
N GLU A 269 6.66 -9.82 -24.36
CA GLU A 269 6.37 -11.24 -24.08
C GLU A 269 7.41 -12.16 -24.76
N SER A 270 7.69 -11.94 -26.05
CA SER A 270 8.68 -12.72 -26.81
C SER A 270 10.12 -12.51 -26.29
N SER A 271 10.48 -11.30 -25.91
CA SER A 271 11.80 -10.99 -25.36
C SER A 271 12.03 -11.64 -24.01
N ASN A 272 11.02 -11.63 -23.11
CA ASN A 272 11.10 -12.33 -21.82
C ASN A 272 11.24 -13.84 -22.00
N ALA A 273 10.47 -14.46 -22.89
CA ALA A 273 10.59 -15.88 -23.21
C ALA A 273 12.01 -16.23 -23.70
N ARG A 274 12.57 -15.44 -24.62
CA ARG A 274 13.95 -15.65 -25.12
C ARG A 274 15.01 -15.51 -24.01
N LYS A 275 14.88 -14.50 -23.13
CA LYS A 275 15.80 -14.30 -22.00
C LYS A 275 15.76 -15.45 -21.02
N LEU A 276 14.57 -16.01 -20.74
CA LEU A 276 14.41 -17.15 -19.83
C LEU A 276 15.01 -18.43 -20.42
N ARG A 277 14.79 -18.72 -21.72
CA ARG A 277 15.43 -19.86 -22.41
C ARG A 277 16.95 -19.81 -22.31
N ARG A 278 17.57 -18.63 -22.59
CA ARG A 278 19.03 -18.46 -22.49
C ARG A 278 19.57 -18.64 -21.07
N LYS A 279 18.77 -18.32 -20.03
CA LYS A 279 19.19 -18.56 -18.64
C LYS A 279 19.09 -20.03 -18.25
N GLY A 280 18.06 -20.75 -18.69
CA GLY A 280 17.92 -22.19 -18.44
C GLY A 280 18.98 -23.06 -19.15
N GLN A 281 19.55 -22.56 -20.27
CA GLN A 281 20.66 -23.24 -20.97
C GLN A 281 22.03 -23.00 -20.34
N ARG A 282 22.16 -22.08 -19.36
CA ARG A 282 23.40 -21.73 -18.67
C ARG A 282 23.46 -22.19 -17.20
N ALA A 283 22.38 -22.78 -16.71
CA ALA A 283 22.27 -23.39 -15.40
C ALA A 283 22.31 -24.93 -15.50
#